data_9321b12d7139010e213d8c8c17d51780
#
_entry.id   9321b12d7139010e213d8c8c17d51780
#
_cell.length_a   1.000
_cell.length_b   1.000
_cell.length_c   1.000
_cell.angle_alpha   90.00
_cell.angle_beta   90.00
_cell.angle_gamma   90.00
#
_symmetry.space_group_name_H-M   'P 1'
#
loop_
_entity.id
_entity.type
_entity.pdbx_description
1 polymer ?
#
loop_
_entity_poly.entity_id
_entity_poly.type
_entity_poly.pdbx_seq_one_letter_code
_entity_poly.pdbx_strand_id
1 'polypeptide(L)'
;MSAAAVLDGLNPRQREAAAFGIGAEGGAPPPLLVVAGAGSGKTKTLSHRVANLLLHGADPGRILLLTFTRRAAAEMIRRAEAIVAAAMAAGGAATAPTVEWAGTFHAVGARLLREWAPVIGLDPAFSILDRSDAEDLLDLVRGDLGLAKGKARFPKKGTCLAIYSNAVNAQNPLGEVLASHFPWCREWEAELRRLFRAYVEAKQRQAVLDYDDLLLWWARMLEEEGIARAVGDRFDHVLIDEYQDTNALQAAIVLRMKPEGSGVTAVGDDAQ
;
A
#
# COMPACT_ATOMS: atom_id res chain seq x y z
N MET A 1 15.35 4.88 31.13
CA MET A 1 16.27 4.26 30.14
C MET A 1 16.42 5.24 28.98
N SER A 2 17.63 5.43 28.46
CA SER A 2 17.83 6.29 27.31
C SER A 2 17.27 5.60 26.05
N ALA A 3 16.95 6.37 24.98
CA ALA A 3 16.57 5.84 23.67
C ALA A 3 17.55 4.75 23.16
N ALA A 4 18.79 4.74 23.65
CA ALA A 4 19.79 3.70 23.38
C ALA A 4 19.34 2.29 23.80
N ALA A 5 18.64 2.16 24.94
CA ALA A 5 18.19 0.86 25.44
C ALA A 5 17.10 0.20 24.58
N VAL A 6 16.39 0.98 23.77
CA VAL A 6 15.40 0.47 22.80
C VAL A 6 16.06 -0.34 21.69
N LEU A 7 17.32 -0.10 21.43
CA LEU A 7 18.10 -0.80 20.41
C LEU A 7 18.84 -2.02 20.96
N ASP A 8 18.76 -2.25 22.30
CA ASP A 8 19.32 -3.44 22.90
C ASP A 8 18.55 -4.69 22.44
N GLY A 9 19.23 -5.77 22.16
CA GLY A 9 18.64 -6.98 21.59
C GLY A 9 18.53 -6.99 20.06
N LEU A 10 18.97 -5.93 19.37
CA LEU A 10 19.22 -5.89 17.95
C LEU A 10 20.69 -6.22 17.66
N ASN A 11 20.94 -6.94 16.56
CA ASN A 11 22.31 -7.09 16.07
C ASN A 11 22.84 -5.74 15.52
N PRO A 12 24.17 -5.60 15.27
CA PRO A 12 24.73 -4.31 14.85
C PRO A 12 24.09 -3.69 13.61
N ARG A 13 23.79 -4.49 12.57
CA ARG A 13 23.14 -4.01 11.33
C ARG A 13 21.67 -3.63 11.54
N GLN A 14 20.95 -4.40 12.33
CA GLN A 14 19.56 -4.06 12.70
C GLN A 14 19.52 -2.76 13.52
N ARG A 15 20.49 -2.57 14.43
CA ARG A 15 20.60 -1.34 15.24
C ARG A 15 20.90 -0.13 14.35
N GLU A 16 21.83 -0.27 13.42
CA GLU A 16 22.15 0.77 12.45
C GLU A 16 20.90 1.17 11.65
N ALA A 17 20.16 0.21 11.07
CA ALA A 17 18.93 0.47 10.32
C ALA A 17 17.83 1.10 11.19
N ALA A 18 17.65 0.63 12.43
CA ALA A 18 16.63 1.17 13.34
C ALA A 18 16.95 2.59 13.83
N ALA A 19 18.23 2.99 13.84
CA ALA A 19 18.69 4.32 14.27
C ALA A 19 18.98 5.28 13.11
N PHE A 20 19.04 4.80 11.87
CA PHE A 20 19.51 5.57 10.73
C PHE A 20 18.73 6.88 10.56
N GLY A 21 19.45 8.00 10.55
CA GLY A 21 18.92 9.35 10.34
C GLY A 21 18.00 9.88 11.44
N ILE A 22 17.88 9.19 12.59
CA ILE A 22 17.04 9.63 13.72
C ILE A 22 17.88 10.46 14.67
N GLY A 23 17.35 11.64 15.07
CA GLY A 23 18.05 12.57 15.98
C GLY A 23 19.11 13.44 15.31
N ALA A 24 19.26 13.40 14.00
CA ALA A 24 20.05 14.36 13.26
C ALA A 24 19.33 15.72 13.19
N GLU A 25 20.05 16.81 13.40
CA GLU A 25 19.50 18.15 13.27
C GLU A 25 19.11 18.38 11.78
N GLY A 26 17.85 18.74 11.51
CA GLY A 26 17.50 19.29 10.20
C GLY A 26 16.52 18.54 9.31
N GLY A 27 15.50 17.88 9.84
CA GLY A 27 14.36 17.41 9.03
C GLY A 27 14.20 15.89 8.95
N ALA A 28 13.35 15.43 8.02
CA ALA A 28 13.11 14.00 7.82
C ALA A 28 14.38 13.28 7.34
N PRO A 29 14.65 12.05 7.81
CA PRO A 29 15.87 11.31 7.44
C PRO A 29 15.93 11.02 5.95
N PRO A 30 17.14 10.82 5.38
CA PRO A 30 17.27 10.38 3.99
C PRO A 30 16.62 9.01 3.78
N PRO A 31 16.34 8.62 2.50
CA PRO A 31 15.75 7.32 2.21
C PRO A 31 16.63 6.16 2.70
N LEU A 32 15.98 5.14 3.26
CA LEU A 32 16.64 3.93 3.75
C LEU A 32 16.04 2.70 3.08
N LEU A 33 16.87 1.91 2.42
CA LEU A 33 16.53 0.56 1.97
C LEU A 33 17.25 -0.47 2.83
N VAL A 34 16.47 -1.36 3.45
CA VAL A 34 16.98 -2.50 4.22
C VAL A 34 16.70 -3.77 3.43
N VAL A 35 17.76 -4.38 2.93
CA VAL A 35 17.70 -5.66 2.20
C VAL A 35 18.14 -6.78 3.14
N ALA A 36 17.26 -7.75 3.37
CA ALA A 36 17.54 -8.83 4.31
C ALA A 36 16.67 -10.06 4.03
N GLY A 37 17.27 -11.23 3.99
CA GLY A 37 16.61 -12.51 3.72
C GLY A 37 15.54 -12.92 4.74
N ALA A 38 14.79 -13.95 4.44
CA ALA A 38 13.76 -14.50 5.32
C ALA A 38 14.36 -14.88 6.71
N GLY A 39 13.63 -14.60 7.79
CA GLY A 39 14.07 -14.87 9.17
C GLY A 39 15.17 -13.95 9.71
N SER A 40 15.67 -12.99 8.96
CA SER A 40 16.70 -12.04 9.40
C SER A 40 16.23 -11.03 10.44
N GLY A 41 14.93 -10.99 10.74
CA GLY A 41 14.32 -10.04 11.67
C GLY A 41 13.92 -8.71 11.06
N LYS A 42 13.58 -8.64 9.76
CA LYS A 42 13.05 -7.46 9.06
C LYS A 42 11.97 -6.74 9.86
N THR A 43 10.90 -7.43 10.18
CA THR A 43 9.77 -6.90 10.96
C THR A 43 10.18 -6.43 12.36
N LYS A 44 11.13 -7.15 13.02
CA LYS A 44 11.70 -6.72 14.29
C LYS A 44 12.43 -5.39 14.15
N THR A 45 13.29 -5.27 13.15
CA THR A 45 14.05 -4.04 12.86
C THR A 45 13.10 -2.86 12.62
N LEU A 46 12.06 -3.06 11.80
CA LEU A 46 11.09 -2.02 11.50
C LEU A 46 10.27 -1.60 12.73
N SER A 47 9.84 -2.55 13.58
CA SER A 47 9.15 -2.24 14.84
C SER A 47 10.04 -1.42 15.80
N HIS A 48 11.33 -1.74 15.90
CA HIS A 48 12.29 -0.96 16.70
C HIS A 48 12.55 0.42 16.09
N ARG A 49 12.54 0.55 14.76
CA ARG A 49 12.65 1.85 14.08
C ARG A 49 11.45 2.74 14.40
N VAL A 50 10.21 2.21 14.29
CA VAL A 50 9.00 2.94 14.69
C VAL A 50 9.07 3.40 16.14
N ALA A 51 9.44 2.49 17.05
CA ALA A 51 9.61 2.82 18.47
C ALA A 51 10.68 3.89 18.70
N ASN A 52 11.81 3.80 17.98
CA ASN A 52 12.89 4.76 18.08
C ASN A 52 12.48 6.15 17.57
N LEU A 53 11.72 6.23 16.45
CA LEU A 53 11.13 7.47 15.95
C LEU A 53 10.23 8.14 17.00
N LEU A 54 9.30 7.39 17.59
CA LEU A 54 8.37 7.88 18.60
C LEU A 54 9.11 8.38 19.85
N LEU A 55 10.15 7.68 20.30
CA LEU A 55 10.95 8.09 21.48
C LEU A 55 11.85 9.30 21.22
N HIS A 56 12.14 9.61 19.94
CA HIS A 56 12.81 10.85 19.54
C HIS A 56 11.85 11.97 19.19
N GLY A 57 10.56 11.84 19.51
CA GLY A 57 9.56 12.91 19.37
C GLY A 57 8.87 12.98 18.01
N ALA A 58 8.98 11.95 17.18
CA ALA A 58 8.16 11.90 15.96
C ALA A 58 6.68 11.85 16.32
N ASP A 59 5.87 12.66 15.65
CA ASP A 59 4.42 12.67 15.80
C ASP A 59 3.83 11.36 15.26
N PRO A 60 3.14 10.54 16.09
CA PRO A 60 2.53 9.29 15.66
C PRO A 60 1.49 9.46 14.54
N GLY A 61 0.82 10.61 14.45
CA GLY A 61 -0.09 10.97 13.38
C GLY A 61 0.60 11.27 12.05
N ARG A 62 1.92 11.48 12.06
CA ARG A 62 2.75 11.76 10.89
C ARG A 62 3.66 10.58 10.47
N ILE A 63 3.43 9.42 11.06
CA ILE A 63 4.07 8.15 10.67
C ILE A 63 3.06 7.33 9.85
N LEU A 64 3.41 6.98 8.61
CA LEU A 64 2.67 6.06 7.76
C LEU A 64 3.40 4.72 7.73
N LEU A 65 2.71 3.65 8.15
CA LEU A 65 3.20 2.28 8.10
C LEU A 65 2.40 1.46 7.10
N LEU A 66 3.04 1.05 6.01
CA LEU A 66 2.46 0.24 4.95
C LEU A 66 2.98 -1.20 5.02
N THR A 67 2.06 -2.16 5.04
CA THR A 67 2.39 -3.59 5.08
C THR A 67 1.53 -4.36 4.08
N PHE A 68 1.90 -5.62 3.82
CA PHE A 68 1.15 -6.44 2.87
C PHE A 68 -0.15 -7.02 3.48
N THR A 69 -0.19 -7.24 4.80
CA THR A 69 -1.38 -7.80 5.46
C THR A 69 -1.80 -6.96 6.68
N ARG A 70 -3.11 -6.92 6.94
CA ARG A 70 -3.66 -6.26 8.16
C ARG A 70 -3.06 -6.83 9.44
N ARG A 71 -2.79 -8.14 9.46
CA ARG A 71 -2.19 -8.82 10.62
C ARG A 71 -0.76 -8.35 10.86
N ALA A 72 0.04 -8.21 9.79
CA ALA A 72 1.41 -7.69 9.90
C ALA A 72 1.43 -6.25 10.43
N ALA A 73 0.55 -5.38 9.94
CA ALA A 73 0.42 -4.01 10.45
C ALA A 73 0.10 -3.98 11.95
N ALA A 74 -0.93 -4.71 12.38
CA ALA A 74 -1.35 -4.77 13.77
C ALA A 74 -0.25 -5.34 14.69
N GLU A 75 0.44 -6.38 14.25
CA GLU A 75 1.56 -7.00 14.98
C GLU A 75 2.72 -6.02 15.13
N MET A 76 3.07 -5.30 14.08
CA MET A 76 4.19 -4.36 14.08
C MET A 76 3.91 -3.18 15.02
N ILE A 77 2.70 -2.62 14.98
CA ILE A 77 2.29 -1.56 15.90
C ILE A 77 2.33 -2.05 17.33
N ARG A 78 1.70 -3.17 17.63
CA ARG A 78 1.70 -3.73 18.98
C ARG A 78 3.12 -3.94 19.52
N ARG A 79 4.07 -4.39 18.68
CA ARG A 79 5.47 -4.53 19.07
C ARG A 79 6.13 -3.18 19.31
N ALA A 80 5.91 -2.21 18.43
CA ALA A 80 6.46 -0.86 18.62
C ALA A 80 5.93 -0.21 19.91
N GLU A 81 4.62 -0.30 20.16
CA GLU A 81 3.98 0.19 21.38
C GLU A 81 4.55 -0.48 22.64
N ALA A 82 4.74 -1.79 22.60
CA ALA A 82 5.34 -2.52 23.74
C ALA A 82 6.78 -2.07 24.03
N ILE A 83 7.57 -1.81 22.99
CA ILE A 83 8.94 -1.30 23.11
C ILE A 83 8.93 0.12 23.71
N VAL A 84 8.05 0.99 23.19
CA VAL A 84 7.89 2.37 23.68
C VAL A 84 7.41 2.35 25.15
N ALA A 85 6.39 1.55 25.47
CA ALA A 85 5.85 1.44 26.81
C ALA A 85 6.92 0.98 27.83
N ALA A 86 7.74 -0.01 27.47
CA ALA A 86 8.84 -0.47 28.31
C ALA A 86 9.89 0.63 28.56
N ALA A 87 10.20 1.43 27.54
CA ALA A 87 11.13 2.55 27.66
C ALA A 87 10.55 3.70 28.51
N MET A 88 9.25 4.01 28.35
CA MET A 88 8.56 5.08 29.09
C MET A 88 8.28 4.70 30.54
N ALA A 89 7.93 3.45 30.83
CA ALA A 89 7.73 2.97 32.21
C ALA A 89 8.98 3.17 33.07
N ALA A 90 10.16 2.99 32.48
CA ALA A 90 11.43 3.27 33.16
C ALA A 90 11.66 4.78 33.41
N GLY A 91 10.93 5.67 32.72
CA GLY A 91 10.95 7.14 32.88
C GLY A 91 9.75 7.72 33.63
N GLY A 92 8.79 6.88 34.08
CA GLY A 92 7.61 7.31 34.85
C GLY A 92 6.43 7.86 34.03
N ALA A 93 6.42 7.67 32.73
CA ALA A 93 5.32 8.09 31.84
C ALA A 93 4.26 6.98 31.62
N ALA A 94 2.98 7.34 31.46
CA ALA A 94 1.86 6.42 31.64
C ALA A 94 1.33 5.73 30.38
N THR A 95 1.51 6.26 29.16
CA THR A 95 0.91 5.70 27.93
C THR A 95 1.83 5.85 26.73
N ALA A 96 1.98 4.76 25.97
CA ALA A 96 2.70 4.79 24.71
C ALA A 96 1.82 5.44 23.62
N PRO A 97 2.37 6.30 22.74
CA PRO A 97 1.64 6.84 21.60
C PRO A 97 1.38 5.74 20.56
N THR A 98 0.22 5.78 19.95
CA THR A 98 -0.20 4.84 18.89
C THR A 98 -0.04 5.45 17.51
N VAL A 99 0.54 4.72 16.56
CA VAL A 99 0.62 5.13 15.17
C VAL A 99 -0.77 5.02 14.52
N GLU A 100 -1.33 6.15 14.09
CA GLU A 100 -2.69 6.22 13.57
C GLU A 100 -2.85 5.75 12.12
N TRP A 101 -1.77 5.88 11.34
CA TRP A 101 -1.74 5.56 9.92
C TRP A 101 -0.94 4.29 9.66
N ALA A 102 -1.56 3.16 9.94
CA ALA A 102 -0.95 1.87 9.70
C ALA A 102 -1.94 0.89 9.08
N GLY A 103 -1.49 0.15 8.08
CA GLY A 103 -2.34 -0.82 7.40
C GLY A 103 -1.75 -1.31 6.09
N THR A 104 -2.61 -1.96 5.30
CA THR A 104 -2.29 -2.30 3.91
C THR A 104 -2.45 -1.07 3.02
N PHE A 105 -1.78 -1.07 1.86
CA PHE A 105 -1.98 -0.04 0.85
C PHE A 105 -3.47 0.20 0.56
N HIS A 106 -4.26 -0.87 0.41
CA HIS A 106 -5.70 -0.75 0.16
C HIS A 106 -6.46 -0.08 1.30
N ALA A 107 -6.15 -0.41 2.55
CA ALA A 107 -6.83 0.17 3.71
C ALA A 107 -6.50 1.66 3.87
N VAL A 108 -5.23 2.02 3.71
CA VAL A 108 -4.77 3.42 3.74
C VAL A 108 -5.34 4.19 2.55
N GLY A 109 -5.29 3.60 1.34
CA GLY A 109 -5.87 4.18 0.13
C GLY A 109 -7.37 4.47 0.29
N ALA A 110 -8.14 3.52 0.81
CA ALA A 110 -9.56 3.71 1.06
C ALA A 110 -9.84 4.87 2.04
N ARG A 111 -9.01 5.03 3.09
CA ARG A 111 -9.12 6.13 4.04
C ARG A 111 -8.79 7.48 3.39
N LEU A 112 -7.68 7.58 2.67
CA LEU A 112 -7.27 8.79 1.95
C LEU A 112 -8.31 9.16 0.88
N LEU A 113 -8.79 8.20 0.09
CA LEU A 113 -9.79 8.47 -0.94
C LEU A 113 -11.09 9.02 -0.36
N ARG A 114 -11.54 8.55 0.81
CA ARG A 114 -12.72 9.13 1.47
C ARG A 114 -12.49 10.57 1.92
N GLU A 115 -11.32 10.89 2.43
CA GLU A 115 -10.96 12.25 2.83
C GLU A 115 -10.89 13.20 1.62
N TRP A 116 -10.37 12.74 0.49
CA TRP A 116 -10.17 13.55 -0.72
C TRP A 116 -11.29 13.41 -1.74
N ALA A 117 -12.28 12.54 -1.51
CA ALA A 117 -13.36 12.24 -2.44
C ALA A 117 -14.03 13.49 -3.05
N PRO A 118 -14.40 14.54 -2.26
CA PRO A 118 -15.04 15.72 -2.83
C PRO A 118 -14.14 16.49 -3.82
N VAL A 119 -12.82 16.41 -3.66
CA VAL A 119 -11.84 17.12 -4.51
C VAL A 119 -11.61 16.39 -5.82
N ILE A 120 -11.63 15.04 -5.79
CA ILE A 120 -11.34 14.18 -6.94
C ILE A 120 -12.59 13.69 -7.68
N GLY A 121 -13.77 14.13 -7.28
CA GLY A 121 -15.04 13.78 -7.93
C GLY A 121 -15.52 12.35 -7.62
N LEU A 122 -15.11 11.77 -6.51
CA LEU A 122 -15.65 10.52 -5.98
C LEU A 122 -16.78 10.78 -4.99
N ASP A 123 -17.72 9.83 -4.91
CA ASP A 123 -18.69 9.80 -3.80
C ASP A 123 -17.95 9.34 -2.52
N PRO A 124 -17.90 10.14 -1.44
CA PRO A 124 -17.25 9.73 -0.19
C PRO A 124 -17.89 8.51 0.46
N ALA A 125 -19.16 8.20 0.11
CA ALA A 125 -19.89 7.04 0.59
C ALA A 125 -19.69 5.80 -0.29
N PHE A 126 -18.71 5.80 -1.20
CA PHE A 126 -18.46 4.64 -2.05
C PHE A 126 -18.31 3.34 -1.25
N SER A 127 -18.91 2.27 -1.77
CA SER A 127 -18.73 0.91 -1.24
C SER A 127 -17.53 0.23 -1.88
N ILE A 128 -16.92 -0.70 -1.16
CA ILE A 128 -15.78 -1.47 -1.65
C ILE A 128 -16.26 -2.89 -1.96
N LEU A 129 -16.11 -3.30 -3.20
CA LEU A 129 -16.35 -4.66 -3.64
C LEU A 129 -15.19 -5.56 -3.20
N ASP A 130 -15.51 -6.67 -2.57
CA ASP A 130 -14.53 -7.73 -2.42
C ASP A 130 -14.30 -8.46 -3.74
N ARG A 131 -13.38 -9.45 -3.73
CA ARG A 131 -13.05 -10.17 -4.95
C ARG A 131 -14.25 -10.91 -5.55
N SER A 132 -15.10 -11.51 -4.70
CA SER A 132 -16.28 -12.23 -5.15
C SER A 132 -17.31 -11.30 -5.77
N ASP A 133 -17.57 -10.19 -5.12
CA ASP A 133 -18.49 -9.15 -5.61
C ASP A 133 -18.00 -8.53 -6.92
N ALA A 134 -16.70 -8.27 -7.03
CA ALA A 134 -16.06 -7.77 -8.25
C ALA A 134 -16.19 -8.77 -9.41
N GLU A 135 -15.96 -10.07 -9.15
CA GLU A 135 -16.16 -11.14 -10.13
C GLU A 135 -17.63 -11.25 -10.55
N ASP A 136 -18.58 -11.11 -9.63
CA ASP A 136 -20.01 -11.20 -9.91
C ASP A 136 -20.50 -10.01 -10.74
N LEU A 137 -20.10 -8.79 -10.40
CA LEU A 137 -20.40 -7.61 -11.22
C LEU A 137 -19.82 -7.73 -12.63
N LEU A 138 -18.60 -8.21 -12.75
CA LEU A 138 -17.95 -8.43 -14.05
C LEU A 138 -18.69 -9.53 -14.85
N ASP A 139 -19.21 -10.56 -14.19
CA ASP A 139 -20.00 -11.62 -14.85
C ASP A 139 -21.34 -11.12 -15.34
N LEU A 140 -22.03 -10.25 -14.58
CA LEU A 140 -23.25 -9.57 -15.03
C LEU A 140 -22.99 -8.76 -16.29
N VAL A 141 -21.96 -7.92 -16.28
CA VAL A 141 -21.57 -7.11 -17.45
C VAL A 141 -21.20 -7.99 -18.65
N ARG A 142 -20.50 -9.11 -18.42
CA ARG A 142 -20.17 -10.11 -19.44
C ARG A 142 -21.42 -10.72 -20.06
N GLY A 143 -22.43 -10.99 -19.22
CA GLY A 143 -23.76 -11.47 -19.65
C GLY A 143 -24.50 -10.47 -20.53
N ASP A 144 -24.55 -9.21 -20.09
CA ASP A 144 -25.20 -8.10 -20.80
C ASP A 144 -24.58 -7.85 -22.18
N LEU A 145 -23.27 -8.01 -22.30
CA LEU A 145 -22.54 -7.89 -23.56
C LEU A 145 -22.66 -9.13 -24.46
N GLY A 146 -23.37 -10.18 -24.01
CA GLY A 146 -23.55 -11.42 -24.76
C GLY A 146 -22.30 -12.32 -24.84
N LEU A 147 -21.22 -12.00 -24.09
CA LEU A 147 -19.96 -12.72 -24.13
C LEU A 147 -20.03 -14.09 -23.42
N ALA A 148 -21.06 -14.33 -22.61
CA ALA A 148 -21.26 -15.58 -21.89
C ALA A 148 -21.87 -16.70 -22.76
N LYS A 149 -22.49 -16.37 -23.91
CA LYS A 149 -23.35 -17.27 -24.71
C LYS A 149 -22.76 -17.69 -26.07
N GLY A 150 -21.50 -17.33 -26.37
CA GLY A 150 -20.87 -17.64 -27.65
C GLY A 150 -20.50 -19.12 -27.82
N LYS A 151 -20.39 -19.59 -29.08
CA LYS A 151 -19.90 -20.94 -29.42
C LYS A 151 -18.43 -21.15 -29.02
N ALA A 152 -17.64 -20.11 -29.02
CA ALA A 152 -16.26 -20.11 -28.53
C ALA A 152 -16.22 -19.79 -27.03
N ARG A 153 -15.32 -20.46 -26.29
CA ARG A 153 -15.21 -20.33 -24.84
C ARG A 153 -14.52 -19.01 -24.46
N PHE A 154 -15.28 -17.93 -24.38
CA PHE A 154 -14.79 -16.68 -23.76
C PHE A 154 -14.34 -16.93 -22.31
N PRO A 155 -13.30 -16.23 -21.79
CA PRO A 155 -12.79 -16.41 -20.45
C PRO A 155 -13.86 -16.26 -19.36
N LYS A 156 -13.75 -17.07 -18.30
CA LYS A 156 -14.66 -17.00 -17.14
C LYS A 156 -14.39 -15.73 -16.31
N LYS A 157 -15.36 -15.33 -15.48
CA LYS A 157 -15.29 -14.13 -14.62
C LYS A 157 -13.99 -14.00 -13.85
N GLY A 158 -13.53 -15.04 -13.17
CA GLY A 158 -12.27 -15.02 -12.41
C GLY A 158 -11.03 -14.81 -13.28
N THR A 159 -11.00 -15.37 -14.52
CA THR A 159 -9.91 -15.12 -15.47
C THR A 159 -9.97 -13.67 -15.98
N CYS A 160 -11.17 -13.17 -16.32
CA CYS A 160 -11.34 -11.80 -16.77
C CYS A 160 -10.90 -10.79 -15.67
N LEU A 161 -11.30 -11.02 -14.42
CA LEU A 161 -10.86 -10.17 -13.31
C LEU A 161 -9.35 -10.25 -13.09
N ALA A 162 -8.75 -11.44 -13.18
CA ALA A 162 -7.29 -11.61 -13.07
C ALA A 162 -6.52 -10.85 -14.16
N ILE A 163 -7.02 -10.86 -15.42
CA ILE A 163 -6.46 -10.08 -16.52
C ILE A 163 -6.59 -8.58 -16.25
N TYR A 164 -7.77 -8.14 -15.80
CA TYR A 164 -8.03 -6.75 -15.45
C TYR A 164 -7.09 -6.27 -14.35
N SER A 165 -7.04 -6.98 -13.22
CA SER A 165 -6.17 -6.68 -12.09
C SER A 165 -4.69 -6.62 -12.49
N ASN A 166 -4.23 -7.57 -13.31
CA ASN A 166 -2.84 -7.58 -13.78
C ASN A 166 -2.53 -6.33 -14.60
N ALA A 167 -3.41 -5.96 -15.55
CA ALA A 167 -3.23 -4.77 -16.37
C ALA A 167 -3.20 -3.47 -15.54
N VAL A 168 -4.11 -3.35 -14.56
CA VAL A 168 -4.17 -2.18 -13.67
C VAL A 168 -2.95 -2.10 -12.76
N ASN A 169 -2.58 -3.18 -12.08
CA ASN A 169 -1.50 -3.18 -11.09
C ASN A 169 -0.09 -3.08 -11.70
N ALA A 170 0.11 -3.68 -12.88
CA ALA A 170 1.36 -3.59 -13.60
C ALA A 170 1.47 -2.31 -14.45
N GLN A 171 0.36 -1.58 -14.66
CA GLN A 171 0.26 -0.41 -15.53
C GLN A 171 0.69 -0.74 -16.98
N ASN A 172 0.46 -1.98 -17.43
CA ASN A 172 0.81 -2.46 -18.75
C ASN A 172 -0.40 -2.47 -19.70
N PRO A 173 -0.18 -2.22 -20.99
CA PRO A 173 -1.22 -2.38 -22.00
C PRO A 173 -1.80 -3.79 -22.01
N LEU A 174 -3.13 -3.91 -22.21
CA LEU A 174 -3.81 -5.21 -22.19
C LEU A 174 -3.17 -6.24 -23.13
N GLY A 175 -2.75 -5.83 -24.33
CA GLY A 175 -2.11 -6.73 -25.29
C GLY A 175 -0.81 -7.36 -24.76
N GLU A 176 -0.01 -6.60 -24.01
CA GLU A 176 1.22 -7.10 -23.36
C GLU A 176 0.91 -8.06 -22.23
N VAL A 177 -0.08 -7.75 -21.40
CA VAL A 177 -0.55 -8.64 -20.33
C VAL A 177 -1.05 -9.96 -20.89
N LEU A 178 -1.84 -9.91 -21.97
CA LEU A 178 -2.30 -11.11 -22.64
C LEU A 178 -1.15 -11.91 -23.25
N ALA A 179 -0.17 -11.24 -23.86
CA ALA A 179 0.96 -11.92 -24.46
C ALA A 179 1.83 -12.66 -23.43
N SER A 180 2.03 -12.04 -22.27
CA SER A 180 2.97 -12.51 -21.25
C SER A 180 2.33 -13.49 -20.26
N HIS A 181 1.09 -13.22 -19.81
CA HIS A 181 0.49 -13.93 -18.68
C HIS A 181 -0.74 -14.76 -19.06
N PHE A 182 -1.44 -14.38 -20.16
CA PHE A 182 -2.70 -15.03 -20.58
C PHE A 182 -2.71 -15.30 -22.08
N PRO A 183 -1.70 -15.98 -22.66
CA PRO A 183 -1.58 -16.14 -24.12
C PRO A 183 -2.78 -16.85 -24.75
N TRP A 184 -3.49 -17.69 -24.01
CA TRP A 184 -4.72 -18.37 -24.45
C TRP A 184 -5.94 -17.46 -24.54
N CYS A 185 -5.85 -16.22 -24.07
CA CYS A 185 -6.91 -15.22 -24.15
C CYS A 185 -6.65 -14.13 -25.21
N ARG A 186 -5.54 -14.21 -25.95
CA ARG A 186 -5.13 -13.16 -26.91
C ARG A 186 -6.17 -12.90 -28.01
N GLU A 187 -6.84 -13.93 -28.47
CA GLU A 187 -7.90 -13.81 -29.48
C GLU A 187 -9.09 -12.95 -29.03
N TRP A 188 -9.24 -12.75 -27.69
CA TRP A 188 -10.35 -12.02 -27.09
C TRP A 188 -9.98 -10.59 -26.67
N GLU A 189 -8.86 -10.05 -27.14
CA GLU A 189 -8.39 -8.72 -26.70
C GLU A 189 -9.44 -7.61 -26.90
N ALA A 190 -10.10 -7.59 -28.06
CA ALA A 190 -11.10 -6.58 -28.38
C ALA A 190 -12.34 -6.68 -27.46
N GLU A 191 -12.82 -7.89 -27.23
CA GLU A 191 -13.95 -8.19 -26.36
C GLU A 191 -13.60 -7.91 -24.90
N LEU A 192 -12.40 -8.24 -24.44
CA LEU A 192 -11.92 -7.91 -23.10
C LEU A 192 -11.82 -6.40 -22.88
N ARG A 193 -11.34 -5.64 -23.86
CA ARG A 193 -11.35 -4.16 -23.79
C ARG A 193 -12.76 -3.61 -23.64
N ARG A 194 -13.72 -4.16 -24.40
CA ARG A 194 -15.14 -3.76 -24.30
C ARG A 194 -15.73 -4.14 -22.96
N LEU A 195 -15.43 -5.33 -22.46
CA LEU A 195 -15.85 -5.81 -21.14
C LEU A 195 -15.34 -4.92 -20.02
N PHE A 196 -14.04 -4.62 -20.01
CA PHE A 196 -13.41 -3.82 -18.96
C PHE A 196 -13.91 -2.37 -18.94
N ARG A 197 -14.17 -1.78 -20.11
CA ARG A 197 -14.80 -0.46 -20.18
C ARG A 197 -16.19 -0.48 -19.56
N ALA A 198 -17.03 -1.43 -19.93
CA ALA A 198 -18.38 -1.56 -19.40
C ALA A 198 -18.38 -1.90 -17.89
N TYR A 199 -17.39 -2.66 -17.42
CA TYR A 199 -17.19 -2.95 -16.00
C TYR A 199 -16.86 -1.68 -15.20
N VAL A 200 -15.93 -0.85 -15.68
CA VAL A 200 -15.62 0.45 -15.06
C VAL A 200 -16.86 1.35 -15.02
N GLU A 201 -17.61 1.45 -16.13
CA GLU A 201 -18.86 2.22 -16.19
C GLU A 201 -19.92 1.68 -15.20
N ALA A 202 -20.01 0.36 -15.03
CA ALA A 202 -20.93 -0.26 -14.07
C ALA A 202 -20.54 0.09 -12.62
N LYS A 203 -19.26 0.04 -12.28
CA LYS A 203 -18.76 0.46 -10.96
C LYS A 203 -19.08 1.94 -10.69
N GLN A 204 -18.83 2.81 -11.65
CA GLN A 204 -19.13 4.25 -11.53
C GLN A 204 -20.62 4.52 -11.30
N ARG A 205 -21.51 3.86 -12.07
CA ARG A 205 -22.97 4.02 -11.89
C ARG A 205 -23.47 3.58 -10.51
N GLN A 206 -22.80 2.62 -9.90
CA GLN A 206 -23.18 2.08 -8.58
C GLN A 206 -22.42 2.74 -7.43
N ALA A 207 -21.54 3.70 -7.68
CA ALA A 207 -20.66 4.31 -6.70
C ALA A 207 -19.87 3.26 -5.89
N VAL A 208 -19.31 2.26 -6.57
CA VAL A 208 -18.50 1.19 -5.97
C VAL A 208 -17.09 1.19 -6.54
N LEU A 209 -16.13 0.80 -5.72
CA LEU A 209 -14.72 0.59 -6.09
C LEU A 209 -14.32 -0.84 -5.75
N ASP A 210 -13.54 -1.49 -6.60
CA ASP A 210 -12.85 -2.72 -6.24
C ASP A 210 -11.46 -2.42 -5.64
N TYR A 211 -10.72 -3.45 -5.23
CA TYR A 211 -9.40 -3.26 -4.65
C TYR A 211 -8.40 -2.61 -5.61
N ASP A 212 -8.49 -2.91 -6.90
CA ASP A 212 -7.61 -2.31 -7.91
C ASP A 212 -7.90 -0.81 -8.07
N ASP A 213 -9.17 -0.41 -7.99
CA ASP A 213 -9.58 0.99 -8.04
C ASP A 213 -9.02 1.80 -6.86
N LEU A 214 -8.94 1.21 -5.65
CA LEU A 214 -8.40 1.93 -4.49
C LEU A 214 -6.97 2.39 -4.74
N LEU A 215 -6.14 1.54 -5.34
CA LEU A 215 -4.76 1.90 -5.68
C LEU A 215 -4.70 2.82 -6.90
N LEU A 216 -5.51 2.56 -7.92
CA LEU A 216 -5.55 3.35 -9.14
C LEU A 216 -5.98 4.80 -8.87
N TRP A 217 -7.05 4.99 -8.10
CA TRP A 217 -7.51 6.33 -7.72
C TRP A 217 -6.52 7.04 -6.80
N TRP A 218 -5.88 6.31 -5.86
CA TRP A 218 -4.82 6.90 -5.04
C TRP A 218 -3.64 7.36 -5.90
N ALA A 219 -3.16 6.54 -6.82
CA ALA A 219 -2.09 6.93 -7.73
C ALA A 219 -2.47 8.12 -8.62
N ARG A 220 -3.71 8.14 -9.14
CA ARG A 220 -4.19 9.22 -10.00
C ARG A 220 -4.39 10.54 -9.27
N MET A 221 -4.95 10.54 -8.07
CA MET A 221 -5.07 11.79 -7.31
C MET A 221 -3.71 12.43 -7.01
N LEU A 222 -2.65 11.62 -6.88
CA LEU A 222 -1.28 12.09 -6.70
C LEU A 222 -0.61 12.56 -8.02
N GLU A 223 -1.29 12.54 -9.16
CA GLU A 223 -0.81 13.18 -10.40
C GLU A 223 -1.02 14.70 -10.35
N GLU A 224 -1.93 15.16 -9.50
CA GLU A 224 -2.10 16.57 -9.21
C GLU A 224 -1.08 16.99 -8.14
N GLU A 225 -0.15 17.89 -8.51
CA GLU A 225 1.00 18.27 -7.69
C GLU A 225 0.61 18.84 -6.31
N GLY A 226 -0.46 19.61 -6.23
CA GLY A 226 -0.96 20.19 -4.99
C GLY A 226 -1.45 19.11 -4.02
N ILE A 227 -2.16 18.09 -4.54
CA ILE A 227 -2.63 16.95 -3.75
C ILE A 227 -1.45 16.07 -3.33
N ALA A 228 -0.54 15.77 -4.26
CA ALA A 228 0.65 14.97 -3.97
C ALA A 228 1.47 15.57 -2.83
N ARG A 229 1.69 16.89 -2.88
CA ARG A 229 2.39 17.63 -1.83
C ARG A 229 1.62 17.59 -0.51
N ALA A 230 0.31 17.88 -0.51
CA ALA A 230 -0.50 17.90 0.71
C ALA A 230 -0.56 16.52 1.39
N VAL A 231 -0.68 15.43 0.61
CA VAL A 231 -0.65 14.07 1.14
C VAL A 231 0.77 13.69 1.58
N GLY A 232 1.80 14.07 0.82
CA GLY A 232 3.20 13.80 1.16
C GLY A 232 3.66 14.52 2.42
N ASP A 233 3.31 15.79 2.58
CA ASP A 233 3.66 16.62 3.74
C ASP A 233 2.92 16.21 5.03
N ARG A 234 1.85 15.43 4.90
CA ARG A 234 1.16 14.85 6.05
C ARG A 234 2.02 13.88 6.82
N PHE A 235 2.94 13.19 6.14
CA PHE A 235 3.76 12.13 6.74
C PHE A 235 5.23 12.49 6.73
N ASP A 236 5.85 12.61 7.90
CA ASP A 236 7.30 12.79 8.01
C ASP A 236 8.04 11.49 7.76
N HIS A 237 7.40 10.35 8.10
CA HIS A 237 7.98 9.03 7.94
C HIS A 237 7.01 8.09 7.22
N VAL A 238 7.49 7.45 6.16
CA VAL A 238 6.77 6.40 5.41
C VAL A 238 7.59 5.12 5.49
N LEU A 239 7.05 4.13 6.20
CA LEU A 239 7.72 2.83 6.40
C LEU A 239 6.96 1.76 5.63
N ILE A 240 7.69 0.96 4.84
CA ILE A 240 7.12 -0.07 3.97
C ILE A 240 7.77 -1.41 4.31
N ASP A 241 6.96 -2.38 4.72
CA ASP A 241 7.38 -3.77 4.94
C ASP A 241 7.13 -4.62 3.69
N GLU A 242 7.94 -5.65 3.49
CA GLU A 242 7.88 -6.58 2.35
C GLU A 242 7.86 -5.85 1.00
N TYR A 243 8.80 -4.90 0.82
CA TYR A 243 8.84 -4.04 -0.38
C TYR A 243 9.00 -4.82 -1.69
N GLN A 244 9.59 -6.02 -1.66
CA GLN A 244 9.70 -6.91 -2.83
C GLN A 244 8.34 -7.33 -3.41
N ASP A 245 7.28 -7.34 -2.59
CA ASP A 245 5.92 -7.70 -3.01
C ASP A 245 5.14 -6.50 -3.58
N THR A 246 5.79 -5.32 -3.64
CA THR A 246 5.17 -4.08 -4.12
C THR A 246 5.02 -4.11 -5.64
N ASN A 247 3.80 -3.87 -6.13
CA ASN A 247 3.58 -3.71 -7.57
C ASN A 247 3.95 -2.31 -8.08
N ALA A 248 3.96 -2.12 -9.41
CA ALA A 248 4.34 -0.86 -10.05
C ALA A 248 3.44 0.32 -9.60
N LEU A 249 2.14 0.08 -9.40
CA LEU A 249 1.19 1.09 -8.97
C LEU A 249 1.46 1.56 -7.53
N GLN A 250 1.75 0.63 -6.62
CA GLN A 250 2.13 0.93 -5.23
C GLN A 250 3.47 1.68 -5.15
N ALA A 251 4.45 1.28 -5.96
CA ALA A 251 5.72 2.00 -6.06
C ALA A 251 5.51 3.44 -6.55
N ALA A 252 4.68 3.63 -7.58
CA ALA A 252 4.35 4.96 -8.11
C ALA A 252 3.66 5.85 -7.05
N ILE A 253 2.77 5.29 -6.21
CA ILE A 253 2.15 6.01 -5.09
C ILE A 253 3.21 6.55 -4.14
N VAL A 254 4.15 5.70 -3.70
CA VAL A 254 5.21 6.12 -2.75
C VAL A 254 6.10 7.19 -3.36
N LEU A 255 6.54 7.00 -4.62
CA LEU A 255 7.39 7.96 -5.32
C LEU A 255 6.72 9.32 -5.53
N ARG A 256 5.41 9.34 -5.81
CA ARG A 256 4.67 10.60 -5.95
C ARG A 256 4.46 11.31 -4.62
N MET A 257 4.25 10.58 -3.53
CA MET A 257 4.15 11.15 -2.18
C MET A 257 5.50 11.69 -1.68
N LYS A 258 6.58 11.01 -2.01
CA LYS A 258 7.94 11.29 -1.54
C LYS A 258 8.96 11.27 -2.69
N PRO A 259 8.91 12.25 -3.60
CA PRO A 259 9.77 12.25 -4.80
C PRO A 259 11.27 12.25 -4.46
N GLU A 260 11.66 12.93 -3.37
CA GLU A 260 13.05 12.95 -2.88
C GLU A 260 13.37 11.76 -1.95
N GLY A 261 12.40 10.91 -1.67
CA GLY A 261 12.55 9.79 -0.75
C GLY A 261 12.72 10.17 0.72
N SER A 262 12.69 11.44 1.07
CA SER A 262 12.88 11.91 2.44
C SER A 262 11.88 11.28 3.40
N GLY A 263 12.38 10.67 4.49
CA GLY A 263 11.57 9.95 5.48
C GLY A 263 11.10 8.56 5.05
N VAL A 264 11.42 8.09 3.84
CA VAL A 264 11.04 6.75 3.37
C VAL A 264 11.98 5.70 3.93
N THR A 265 11.42 4.63 4.47
CA THR A 265 12.14 3.41 4.86
C THR A 265 11.45 2.22 4.19
N ALA A 266 12.13 1.54 3.29
CA ALA A 266 11.66 0.31 2.67
C ALA A 266 12.45 -0.89 3.20
N VAL A 267 11.75 -1.96 3.55
CA VAL A 267 12.37 -3.20 4.02
C VAL A 267 11.89 -4.34 3.14
N GLY A 268 12.82 -5.11 2.60
CA GLY A 268 12.52 -6.17 1.65
C GLY A 268 13.54 -7.30 1.63
N ASP A 269 13.26 -8.27 0.76
CA ASP A 269 14.10 -9.43 0.48
C ASP A 269 14.49 -9.39 -1.00
N ASP A 270 15.76 -9.55 -1.31
CA ASP A 270 16.26 -9.56 -2.69
C ASP A 270 16.30 -10.97 -3.31
N ALA A 271 16.01 -12.00 -2.51
CA ALA A 271 16.05 -13.40 -2.92
C ALA A 271 14.67 -14.01 -3.24
N GLN A 272 13.60 -13.19 -3.23
CA GLN A 272 12.23 -13.62 -3.54
C GLN A 272 11.75 -13.09 -4.88
#